data_c10342c2d8f48b6cffa59f0dfa8693cf
#
_entry.id   c10342c2d8f48b6cffa59f0dfa8693cf
#
_cell.length_a   1.000
_cell.length_b   1.000
_cell.length_c   1.000
_cell.angle_alpha   90.00
_cell.angle_beta   90.00
_cell.angle_gamma   90.00
#
_symmetry.space_group_name_H-M   'P 1'
#
loop_
_entity.id
_entity.type
_entity.pdbx_description
1 polymer ?
#
loop_
_entity_poly.entity_id
_entity_poly.type
_entity_poly.pdbx_seq_one_letter_code
_entity_poly.pdbx_strand_id
1 'polypeptide(L)'
;MKKYKIGFIGIGLMGFPMAKNLLKSKYEVKVFNRTKNKAIRLKKFGAKVCNSLKEVVTDQDLIITMLSDDKAIKKIYFNSEFLKNLKVGSTVIAVSYTHLR
;
A
#
# COMPACT_ATOMS: atom_id res chain seq x y z
N MET A 1 -9.94 -19.34 -9.81
CA MET A 1 -8.76 -19.06 -8.97
C MET A 1 -8.99 -17.80 -8.15
N LYS A 2 -8.74 -17.89 -6.86
CA LYS A 2 -8.93 -16.78 -5.98
C LYS A 2 -7.76 -15.79 -6.08
N LYS A 3 -8.08 -14.52 -6.28
CA LYS A 3 -7.06 -13.50 -6.30
C LYS A 3 -6.97 -12.79 -4.96
N TYR A 4 -5.75 -12.46 -4.56
CA TYR A 4 -5.55 -11.73 -3.33
C TYR A 4 -5.94 -10.27 -3.48
N LYS A 5 -6.48 -9.73 -2.40
CA LYS A 5 -6.76 -8.29 -2.31
C LYS A 5 -5.55 -7.65 -1.65
N ILE A 6 -5.04 -6.62 -2.28
CA ILE A 6 -3.79 -6.00 -1.86
C ILE A 6 -4.00 -4.54 -1.50
N GLY A 7 -3.52 -4.17 -0.31
CA GLY A 7 -3.45 -2.77 0.08
C GLY A 7 -2.00 -2.30 -0.06
N PHE A 8 -1.79 -1.24 -0.83
CA PHE A 8 -0.45 -0.75 -1.12
C PHE A 8 -0.27 0.66 -0.55
N ILE A 9 0.67 0.79 0.36
CA ILE A 9 0.94 2.05 1.05
C ILE A 9 2.32 2.56 0.66
N GLY A 10 2.37 3.77 0.14
CA GLY A 10 3.62 4.39 -0.26
C GLY A 10 3.89 4.26 -1.75
N ILE A 11 3.46 5.26 -2.51
CA ILE A 11 3.62 5.29 -3.96
C ILE A 11 4.71 6.29 -4.30
N GLY A 12 5.90 5.79 -4.49
CA GLY A 12 7.04 6.60 -4.90
C GLY A 12 7.67 6.00 -6.14
N LEU A 13 8.96 6.27 -6.33
CA LEU A 13 9.66 5.77 -7.51
C LEU A 13 9.60 4.25 -7.64
N MET A 14 9.72 3.54 -6.55
CA MET A 14 9.69 2.08 -6.57
C MET A 14 8.29 1.52 -6.39
N GLY A 15 7.46 2.20 -5.60
CA GLY A 15 6.12 1.71 -5.35
C GLY A 15 5.21 1.80 -6.56
N PHE A 16 5.37 2.84 -7.36
CA PHE A 16 4.52 3.04 -8.54
C PHE A 16 4.62 1.86 -9.53
N PRO A 17 5.82 1.49 -10.01
CA PRO A 17 5.90 0.37 -10.95
C PRO A 17 5.46 -0.96 -10.34
N MET A 18 5.69 -1.18 -9.07
CA MET A 18 5.25 -2.40 -8.40
C MET A 18 3.73 -2.50 -8.37
N ALA A 19 3.06 -1.42 -7.96
CA ALA A 19 1.61 -1.39 -7.91
C ALA A 19 1.02 -1.54 -9.31
N LYS A 20 1.61 -0.87 -10.29
CA LYS A 20 1.19 -0.99 -11.68
C LYS A 20 1.26 -2.43 -12.17
N ASN A 21 2.35 -3.13 -11.86
CA ASN A 21 2.51 -4.52 -12.26
C ASN A 21 1.47 -5.43 -11.61
N LEU A 22 1.16 -5.19 -10.34
CA LEU A 22 0.12 -5.95 -9.66
C LEU A 22 -1.24 -5.75 -10.31
N LEU A 23 -1.54 -4.52 -10.69
CA LEU A 23 -2.80 -4.21 -11.38
C LEU A 23 -2.86 -4.88 -12.73
N LYS A 24 -1.76 -4.88 -13.46
CA LYS A 24 -1.69 -5.57 -14.77
C LYS A 24 -1.91 -7.07 -14.63
N SER A 25 -1.53 -7.63 -13.49
CA SER A 25 -1.72 -9.05 -13.21
C SER A 25 -3.12 -9.36 -12.69
N LYS A 26 -4.03 -8.38 -12.73
CA LYS A 26 -5.44 -8.53 -12.37
C LYS A 26 -5.72 -8.68 -10.88
N TYR A 27 -4.78 -8.30 -10.02
CA TYR A 27 -5.07 -8.24 -8.59
C TYR A 27 -5.92 -7.01 -8.28
N GLU A 28 -6.74 -7.11 -7.24
CA GLU A 28 -7.45 -5.95 -6.73
C GLU A 28 -6.49 -5.19 -5.83
N VAL A 29 -6.16 -3.96 -6.20
CA VAL A 29 -5.18 -3.17 -5.45
C VAL A 29 -5.80 -1.86 -5.00
N LYS A 30 -5.76 -1.64 -3.70
CA LYS A 30 -6.08 -0.35 -3.12
C LYS A 30 -4.76 0.35 -2.86
N VAL A 31 -4.69 1.64 -3.13
CA VAL A 31 -3.46 2.39 -2.94
C VAL A 31 -3.68 3.60 -2.04
N PHE A 32 -2.70 3.88 -1.22
CA PHE A 32 -2.70 5.05 -0.37
C PHE A 32 -1.31 5.66 -0.35
N ASN A 33 -1.25 6.95 -0.58
CA ASN A 33 0.00 7.69 -0.50
C ASN A 33 -0.29 9.02 0.16
N ARG A 34 0.63 9.48 0.99
CA ARG A 34 0.46 10.75 1.67
C ARG A 34 0.24 11.89 0.67
N THR A 35 0.96 11.84 -0.45
CA THR A 35 0.73 12.75 -1.56
C THR A 35 -0.20 12.09 -2.56
N LYS A 36 -1.43 12.52 -2.57
CA LYS A 36 -2.48 11.87 -3.35
C LYS A 36 -2.22 11.82 -4.83
N ASN A 37 -1.55 12.83 -5.37
CA ASN A 37 -1.27 12.90 -6.80
C ASN A 37 -0.55 11.68 -7.33
N LYS A 38 0.34 11.10 -6.54
CA LYS A 38 1.08 9.91 -6.97
C LYS A 38 0.17 8.68 -7.04
N ALA A 39 -0.74 8.57 -6.09
CA ALA A 39 -1.68 7.44 -6.08
C ALA A 39 -2.71 7.55 -7.21
N ILE A 40 -3.16 8.77 -7.50
CA ILE A 40 -4.17 9.01 -8.54
C ILE A 40 -3.70 8.52 -9.91
N ARG A 41 -2.42 8.59 -10.19
CA ARG A 41 -1.88 8.10 -11.46
C ARG A 41 -2.17 6.63 -11.71
N LEU A 42 -2.38 5.87 -10.65
CA LEU A 42 -2.66 4.44 -10.78
C LEU A 42 -4.12 4.13 -11.06
N LYS A 43 -4.99 5.12 -10.95
CA LYS A 43 -6.41 4.92 -11.22
C LYS A 43 -6.67 4.40 -12.63
N LYS A 44 -5.95 4.89 -13.60
CA LYS A 44 -6.13 4.44 -14.98
C LYS A 44 -5.74 2.98 -15.19
N PHE A 45 -5.02 2.40 -14.28
CA PHE A 45 -4.67 0.99 -14.33
C PHE A 45 -5.61 0.13 -13.48
N GLY A 46 -6.62 0.74 -12.86
CA GLY A 46 -7.63 0.03 -12.10
C GLY A 46 -7.48 0.10 -10.59
N ALA A 47 -6.56 0.90 -10.07
CA ALA A 47 -6.37 1.01 -8.64
C ALA A 47 -7.52 1.78 -7.98
N LYS A 48 -7.86 1.36 -6.77
CA LYS A 48 -8.76 2.12 -5.94
C LYS A 48 -7.92 3.03 -5.04
N VAL A 49 -8.06 4.33 -5.21
CA VAL A 49 -7.32 5.30 -4.42
C VAL A 49 -8.04 5.53 -3.11
N CYS A 50 -7.33 5.30 -2.00
CA CYS A 50 -7.89 5.44 -0.68
C CYS A 50 -7.49 6.76 -0.04
N ASN A 51 -8.35 7.24 0.86
CA ASN A 51 -8.13 8.51 1.54
C ASN A 51 -7.58 8.36 2.95
N SER A 52 -7.52 7.13 3.45
CA SER A 52 -7.05 6.89 4.81
C SER A 52 -6.38 5.53 4.92
N LEU A 53 -5.64 5.34 5.99
CA LEU A 53 -5.03 4.05 6.29
C LEU A 53 -6.10 3.00 6.54
N LYS A 54 -7.19 3.38 7.19
CA LYS A 54 -8.29 2.47 7.44
C LYS A 54 -8.81 1.87 6.14
N GLU A 55 -9.05 2.70 5.15
CA GLU A 55 -9.57 2.25 3.87
C GLU A 55 -8.63 1.27 3.17
N VAL A 56 -7.33 1.59 3.18
CA VAL A 56 -6.37 0.81 2.39
C VAL A 56 -6.08 -0.55 3.03
N VAL A 57 -6.26 -0.69 4.35
CA VAL A 57 -5.98 -1.97 5.02
C VAL A 57 -7.20 -2.84 5.24
N THR A 58 -8.39 -2.26 5.18
CA THR A 58 -9.63 -2.99 5.48
C THR A 58 -9.88 -4.09 4.44
N ASP A 59 -10.07 -5.30 4.93
CA ASP A 59 -10.41 -6.47 4.11
C ASP A 59 -9.38 -6.79 3.03
N GLN A 60 -8.10 -6.60 3.34
CA GLN A 60 -7.03 -6.94 2.41
C GLN A 60 -6.30 -8.19 2.88
N ASP A 61 -5.90 -9.02 1.95
CA ASP A 61 -5.16 -10.24 2.26
C ASP A 61 -3.68 -9.95 2.44
N LEU A 62 -3.18 -8.95 1.74
CA LEU A 62 -1.78 -8.58 1.75
C LEU A 62 -1.66 -7.06 1.83
N ILE A 63 -0.81 -6.60 2.73
CA ILE A 63 -0.52 -5.18 2.86
C ILE A 63 0.96 -4.99 2.53
N ILE A 64 1.24 -4.15 1.56
CA ILE A 64 2.61 -3.82 1.18
C ILE A 64 2.87 -2.37 1.57
N THR A 65 3.90 -2.15 2.35
CA THR A 65 4.33 -0.78 2.67
C THR A 65 5.68 -0.53 2.04
N MET A 66 5.78 0.55 1.27
CA MET A 66 6.99 0.93 0.57
C MET A 66 7.36 2.33 1.04
N LEU A 67 8.16 2.39 2.08
CA LEU A 67 8.47 3.65 2.75
C LEU A 67 9.97 3.85 2.85
N SER A 68 10.40 5.09 2.70
CA SER A 68 11.82 5.40 2.57
C SER A 68 12.50 5.90 3.84
N ASP A 69 11.76 6.24 4.89
CA ASP A 69 12.40 6.71 6.11
C ASP A 69 11.68 6.22 7.36
N ASP A 70 12.40 6.28 8.47
CA ASP A 70 11.92 5.75 9.74
C ASP A 70 10.70 6.48 10.28
N LYS A 71 10.60 7.78 10.03
CA LYS A 71 9.44 8.55 10.49
C LYS A 71 8.17 8.11 9.80
N ALA A 72 8.27 7.90 8.49
CA ALA A 72 7.11 7.44 7.72
C ALA A 72 6.69 6.04 8.17
N ILE A 73 7.65 5.16 8.40
CA ILE A 73 7.40 3.81 8.86
C ILE A 73 6.68 3.83 10.22
N LYS A 74 7.20 4.60 11.15
CA LYS A 74 6.60 4.70 12.48
C LYS A 74 5.19 5.28 12.44
N LYS A 75 4.98 6.29 11.59
CA LYS A 75 3.66 6.88 11.44
C LYS A 75 2.62 5.86 11.00
N ILE A 76 3.01 4.96 10.12
CA ILE A 76 2.09 3.94 9.63
C ILE A 76 1.87 2.86 10.68
N TYR A 77 2.95 2.26 11.16
CA TYR A 77 2.83 1.09 12.02
C TYR A 77 2.33 1.37 13.42
N PHE A 78 2.52 2.60 13.92
CA PHE A 78 1.97 2.98 15.21
C PHE A 78 0.63 3.70 15.11
N ASN A 79 0.09 3.79 13.91
CA ASN A 79 -1.23 4.36 13.71
C ASN A 79 -2.30 3.37 14.13
N SER A 80 -3.20 3.80 15.02
CA SER A 80 -4.24 2.89 15.52
C SER A 80 -5.17 2.38 14.42
N GLU A 81 -5.44 3.20 13.42
CA GLU A 81 -6.31 2.78 12.32
C GLU A 81 -5.66 1.68 11.48
N PHE A 82 -4.34 1.72 11.34
CA PHE A 82 -3.62 0.67 10.61
C PHE A 82 -3.74 -0.66 11.33
N LEU A 83 -3.37 -0.68 12.62
CA LEU A 83 -3.35 -1.92 13.40
C LEU A 83 -4.75 -2.49 13.62
N LYS A 84 -5.69 -1.61 13.96
CA LYS A 84 -7.04 -2.01 14.32
C LYS A 84 -7.82 -2.62 13.17
N ASN A 85 -7.55 -2.18 11.97
CA ASN A 85 -8.32 -2.60 10.80
C ASN A 85 -7.66 -3.68 9.96
N LEU A 86 -6.52 -4.21 10.41
CA LEU A 86 -5.89 -5.33 9.73
C LEU A 86 -6.77 -6.57 9.85
N LYS A 87 -6.96 -7.23 8.73
CA LYS A 87 -7.75 -8.46 8.70
C LYS A 87 -6.96 -9.60 9.33
N VAL A 88 -7.63 -10.43 10.11
CA VAL A 88 -7.00 -11.63 10.69
C VAL A 88 -6.53 -12.52 9.56
N GLY A 89 -5.27 -12.94 9.64
CA GLY A 89 -4.68 -13.77 8.60
C GLY A 89 -4.03 -13.01 7.46
N SER A 90 -4.11 -11.67 7.48
CA SER A 90 -3.43 -10.88 6.46
C SER A 90 -1.93 -10.91 6.67
N THR A 91 -1.20 -10.72 5.59
CA THR A 91 0.26 -10.64 5.61
C THR A 91 0.68 -9.20 5.36
N VAL A 92 1.61 -8.71 6.15
CA VAL A 92 2.16 -7.36 5.96
C VAL A 92 3.60 -7.49 5.51
N ILE A 93 3.90 -6.94 4.35
CA ILE A 93 5.27 -6.90 3.83
C ILE A 93 5.75 -5.47 3.90
N ALA A 94 6.77 -5.26 4.71
CA ALA A 94 7.37 -3.94 4.85
C ALA A 94 8.62 -3.88 3.99
N VAL A 95 8.60 -3.03 2.99
CA VAL A 95 9.79 -2.77 2.17
C VAL A 95 10.28 -1.39 2.52
N SER A 96 11.44 -1.33 3.12
CA SER A 96 12.07 -0.05 3.39
C SER A 96 13.41 -0.06 2.69
N TYR A 97 13.73 1.04 2.04
CA TYR A 97 15.02 1.17 1.44
C TYR A 97 15.66 2.43 1.98
N THR A 98 16.90 2.28 2.38
CA THR A 98 17.67 3.38 2.88
C THR A 98 18.73 3.72 1.84
N HIS A 99 19.13 4.96 1.85
CA HIS A 99 20.25 5.34 0.99
C HIS A 99 21.51 4.79 1.58
N LEU A 100 22.15 3.95 0.83
CA LEU A 100 23.46 3.46 1.22
C LEU A 100 24.49 4.48 0.79
N ARG A 101 25.40 4.73 1.65
CA ARG A 101 26.46 5.69 1.39
C ARG A 101 27.78 5.01 1.20
#